data_890886df8017fa89e390b850d2b08e51
#
_entry.id   890886df8017fa89e390b850d2b08e51
#
_cell.length_a   1.000
_cell.length_b   1.000
_cell.length_c   1.000
_cell.angle_alpha   90.00
_cell.angle_beta   90.00
_cell.angle_gamma   90.00
#
_symmetry.space_group_name_H-M   'P 1'
#
loop_
_entity.id
_entity.type
_entity.pdbx_description
1 polymer ?
#
loop_
_entity_poly.entity_id
_entity_poly.type
_entity_poly.pdbx_seq_one_letter_code
_entity_poly.pdbx_strand_id
1 'polypeptide(L)'
;MNSLSRRKFLKISGATVVTAAALAGSAKTIVNAAESFSKKKGLEIVPSYCDLCFWKCGLLAYVKDGELWKVEGNPKDPLSNGRLCPRGTGGVGAHYDKERLKSPLIRKSKRGEEKWVEVTWDEAFDYITQKMNKIKTEYGPESVALFSHGIGGTFFKHMIRAYGSPNETAPSFAQCRGPREVGFELTFGDVVGSPERTDIENAKCIVLIGSHLGENMHNTQVQEFSKAVENHASIIVVDPRFSVAASKAKYYLPIKPGTDIALLLAWMSVIVNEKLYDA
;
A
#
# COMPACT_ATOMS: atom_id res chain seq x y z
N MET A 1 -29.34 -0.28 -27.39
CA MET A 1 -28.01 -0.84 -27.07
C MET A 1 -28.10 -1.44 -25.67
N ASN A 2 -28.01 -2.78 -25.55
CA ASN A 2 -28.18 -3.47 -24.26
C ASN A 2 -26.95 -3.21 -23.38
N SER A 3 -27.14 -2.55 -22.25
CA SER A 3 -26.09 -2.33 -21.26
C SER A 3 -25.66 -3.67 -20.64
N LEU A 4 -24.38 -3.98 -20.78
CA LEU A 4 -23.77 -5.12 -20.13
C LEU A 4 -23.72 -4.87 -18.61
N SER A 5 -24.43 -5.69 -17.82
CA SER A 5 -24.33 -5.59 -16.36
C SER A 5 -22.91 -5.92 -15.89
N ARG A 6 -22.43 -5.29 -14.79
CA ARG A 6 -21.10 -5.54 -14.18
C ARG A 6 -20.82 -7.04 -13.98
N ARG A 7 -21.84 -7.81 -13.62
CA ARG A 7 -21.76 -9.26 -13.44
C ARG A 7 -21.53 -10.02 -14.75
N LYS A 8 -22.06 -9.52 -15.88
CA LYS A 8 -21.84 -10.08 -17.22
C LYS A 8 -20.43 -9.73 -17.74
N PHE A 9 -19.97 -8.51 -17.47
CA PHE A 9 -18.61 -8.07 -17.81
C PHE A 9 -17.54 -8.88 -17.07
N LEU A 10 -17.69 -9.10 -15.76
CA LEU A 10 -16.78 -9.92 -14.96
C LEU A 10 -16.79 -11.41 -15.38
N LYS A 11 -17.93 -11.94 -15.80
CA LYS A 11 -18.00 -13.30 -16.34
C LYS A 11 -17.29 -13.43 -17.71
N ILE A 12 -17.39 -12.42 -18.56
CA ILE A 12 -16.74 -12.40 -19.87
C ILE A 12 -15.22 -12.21 -19.73
N SER A 13 -14.76 -11.28 -18.85
CA SER A 13 -13.33 -11.09 -18.57
C SER A 13 -12.72 -12.31 -17.89
N GLY A 14 -13.43 -12.95 -16.97
CA GLY A 14 -12.98 -14.20 -16.36
C GLY A 14 -12.86 -15.35 -17.35
N ALA A 15 -13.79 -15.47 -18.29
CA ALA A 15 -13.73 -16.48 -19.36
C ALA A 15 -12.56 -16.24 -20.33
N THR A 16 -12.24 -14.98 -20.63
CA THR A 16 -11.13 -14.63 -21.54
C THR A 16 -9.76 -14.93 -20.92
N VAL A 17 -9.59 -14.72 -19.61
CA VAL A 17 -8.37 -15.08 -18.89
C VAL A 17 -8.21 -16.60 -18.79
N VAL A 18 -9.29 -17.34 -18.60
CA VAL A 18 -9.30 -18.82 -18.57
C VAL A 18 -8.94 -19.39 -19.94
N THR A 19 -9.39 -18.76 -21.04
CA THR A 19 -9.05 -19.22 -22.42
C THR A 19 -7.58 -18.98 -22.75
N ALA A 20 -6.99 -17.86 -22.30
CA ALA A 20 -5.56 -17.58 -22.48
C ALA A 20 -4.66 -18.51 -21.63
N ALA A 21 -5.09 -18.90 -20.43
CA ALA A 21 -4.38 -19.86 -19.58
C ALA A 21 -4.53 -21.31 -20.06
N ALA A 22 -5.63 -21.65 -20.74
CA ALA A 22 -5.86 -23.00 -21.32
C ALA A 22 -4.88 -23.33 -22.43
N LEU A 23 -4.37 -22.31 -23.14
CA LEU A 23 -3.34 -22.47 -24.17
C LEU A 23 -1.93 -22.76 -23.59
N ALA A 24 -1.72 -22.59 -22.27
CA ALA A 24 -0.45 -22.78 -21.57
C ALA A 24 -0.36 -24.08 -20.76
N GLY A 25 -1.24 -25.04 -20.95
CA GLY A 25 -1.15 -26.39 -20.30
C GLY A 25 -1.45 -26.45 -18.80
N SER A 26 -1.86 -25.35 -18.16
CA SER A 26 -2.11 -25.27 -16.71
C SER A 26 -3.59 -25.14 -16.32
N ALA A 27 -4.52 -25.27 -17.28
CA ALA A 27 -5.95 -25.09 -17.06
C ALA A 27 -6.56 -26.05 -16.01
N LYS A 28 -6.09 -27.31 -15.95
CA LYS A 28 -6.54 -28.27 -14.93
C LYS A 28 -6.22 -27.84 -13.51
N THR A 29 -5.07 -27.22 -13.29
CA THR A 29 -4.63 -26.78 -11.96
C THR A 29 -5.42 -25.56 -11.47
N ILE A 30 -5.78 -24.65 -12.39
CA ILE A 30 -6.57 -23.44 -12.05
C ILE A 30 -8.04 -23.82 -11.83
N VAL A 31 -8.60 -24.72 -12.66
CA VAL A 31 -9.98 -25.19 -12.50
C VAL A 31 -10.11 -26.02 -11.21
N ASN A 32 -9.18 -26.94 -10.93
CA ASN A 32 -9.18 -27.70 -9.68
C ASN A 32 -8.93 -26.80 -8.44
N ALA A 33 -8.19 -25.69 -8.56
CA ALA A 33 -8.06 -24.72 -7.49
C ALA A 33 -9.37 -23.93 -7.28
N ALA A 34 -10.12 -23.62 -8.31
CA ALA A 34 -11.43 -22.98 -8.21
C ALA A 34 -12.52 -23.96 -7.70
N GLU A 35 -12.46 -25.23 -8.09
CA GLU A 35 -13.40 -26.28 -7.65
C GLU A 35 -13.12 -26.79 -6.24
N SER A 36 -11.87 -26.71 -5.75
CA SER A 36 -11.51 -27.07 -4.37
C SER A 36 -11.99 -26.06 -3.32
N PHE A 37 -12.50 -24.90 -3.74
CA PHE A 37 -13.28 -24.01 -2.91
C PHE A 37 -14.73 -24.50 -2.82
N SER A 38 -14.90 -25.78 -2.41
CA SER A 38 -16.19 -26.43 -2.31
C SER A 38 -17.10 -25.65 -1.36
N LYS A 39 -18.29 -25.33 -1.85
CA LYS A 39 -19.42 -24.78 -1.10
C LYS A 39 -19.73 -25.69 0.12
N LYS A 40 -19.08 -25.45 1.24
CA LYS A 40 -19.68 -25.79 2.52
C LYS A 40 -20.92 -24.94 2.63
N LYS A 41 -22.08 -25.55 2.93
CA LYS A 41 -23.40 -24.89 2.98
C LYS A 41 -23.30 -23.47 3.55
N GLY A 42 -23.60 -22.45 2.73
CA GLY A 42 -23.66 -21.04 3.12
C GLY A 42 -22.32 -20.32 3.29
N LEU A 43 -21.17 -20.99 3.09
CA LEU A 43 -19.84 -20.37 3.19
C LEU A 43 -19.15 -20.34 1.83
N GLU A 44 -18.78 -19.14 1.38
CA GLU A 44 -17.98 -18.90 0.18
C GLU A 44 -16.61 -18.37 0.59
N ILE A 45 -15.54 -18.85 -0.04
CA ILE A 45 -14.17 -18.35 0.19
C ILE A 45 -13.70 -17.66 -1.09
N VAL A 46 -13.44 -16.36 -0.98
CA VAL A 46 -13.07 -15.51 -2.11
C VAL A 46 -11.62 -15.04 -1.95
N PRO A 47 -10.70 -15.38 -2.87
CA PRO A 47 -9.38 -14.81 -2.88
C PRO A 47 -9.43 -13.30 -3.15
N SER A 48 -8.68 -12.54 -2.37
CA SER A 48 -8.59 -11.09 -2.47
C SER A 48 -7.22 -10.61 -1.95
N TYR A 49 -7.08 -9.33 -1.71
CA TYR A 49 -5.90 -8.75 -1.10
C TYR A 49 -6.26 -7.65 -0.08
N CYS A 50 -5.38 -7.44 0.88
CA CYS A 50 -5.52 -6.39 1.87
C CYS A 50 -5.02 -5.05 1.29
N ASP A 51 -5.85 -4.00 1.36
CA ASP A 51 -5.55 -2.66 0.84
C ASP A 51 -5.24 -1.62 1.94
N LEU A 52 -4.96 -2.06 3.17
CA LEU A 52 -4.66 -1.17 4.29
C LEU A 52 -3.25 -0.55 4.24
N CYS A 53 -2.34 -1.12 3.45
CA CYS A 53 -1.01 -0.57 3.22
C CYS A 53 -0.45 -1.01 1.87
N PHE A 54 0.73 -0.52 1.51
CA PHE A 54 1.37 -0.77 0.21
C PHE A 54 1.81 -2.24 -0.02
N TRP A 55 1.87 -3.08 1.01
CA TRP A 55 2.29 -4.48 0.87
C TRP A 55 1.27 -5.36 0.16
N LYS A 56 -0.01 -4.97 0.13
CA LYS A 56 -1.06 -5.69 -0.60
C LYS A 56 -1.08 -7.19 -0.34
N CYS A 57 -0.91 -7.61 0.91
CA CYS A 57 -0.89 -9.03 1.29
C CYS A 57 -2.12 -9.77 0.77
N GLY A 58 -1.92 -10.90 0.12
CA GLY A 58 -2.99 -11.78 -0.36
C GLY A 58 -3.81 -12.32 0.81
N LEU A 59 -5.13 -12.29 0.68
CA LEU A 59 -6.06 -12.78 1.69
C LEU A 59 -7.14 -13.69 1.11
N LEU A 60 -7.76 -14.46 1.97
CA LEU A 60 -8.99 -15.21 1.74
C LEU A 60 -10.11 -14.54 2.52
N ALA A 61 -11.12 -14.06 1.82
CA ALA A 61 -12.34 -13.53 2.40
C ALA A 61 -13.37 -14.66 2.55
N TYR A 62 -13.82 -14.88 3.76
CA TYR A 62 -14.85 -15.87 4.09
C TYR A 62 -16.19 -15.14 4.15
N VAL A 63 -17.04 -15.43 3.19
CA VAL A 63 -18.39 -14.84 3.06
C VAL A 63 -19.41 -15.89 3.50
N LYS A 64 -20.19 -15.58 4.51
CA LYS A 64 -21.25 -16.44 5.03
C LYS A 64 -22.59 -15.75 4.81
N ASP A 65 -23.51 -16.43 4.16
CA ASP A 65 -24.87 -15.92 3.87
C ASP A 65 -24.88 -14.53 3.20
N GLY A 66 -23.86 -14.26 2.35
CA GLY A 66 -23.70 -12.98 1.65
C GLY A 66 -22.94 -11.91 2.44
N GLU A 67 -22.59 -12.16 3.68
CA GLU A 67 -21.84 -11.22 4.53
C GLU A 67 -20.39 -11.66 4.75
N LEU A 68 -19.47 -10.68 4.78
CA LEU A 68 -18.08 -10.93 5.09
C LEU A 68 -17.93 -11.31 6.57
N TRP A 69 -17.65 -12.57 6.85
CA TRP A 69 -17.53 -13.08 8.21
C TRP A 69 -16.13 -12.93 8.81
N LYS A 70 -15.10 -13.29 8.03
CA LYS A 70 -13.70 -13.15 8.45
C LYS A 70 -12.77 -13.02 7.25
N VAL A 71 -11.53 -12.62 7.51
CA VAL A 71 -10.42 -12.66 6.55
C VAL A 71 -9.23 -13.39 7.16
N GLU A 72 -8.51 -14.12 6.32
CA GLU A 72 -7.25 -14.81 6.66
C GLU A 72 -6.22 -14.56 5.58
N GLY A 73 -4.94 -14.72 5.88
CA GLY A 73 -3.90 -14.66 4.87
C GLY A 73 -4.02 -15.82 3.88
N ASN A 74 -3.76 -15.54 2.61
CA ASN A 74 -3.76 -16.56 1.57
C ASN A 74 -2.44 -17.33 1.58
N PRO A 75 -2.42 -18.63 1.88
CA PRO A 75 -1.18 -19.44 1.89
C PRO A 75 -0.48 -19.51 0.52
N LYS A 76 -1.19 -19.19 -0.55
CA LYS A 76 -0.63 -19.15 -1.92
C LYS A 76 0.00 -17.80 -2.28
N ASP A 77 -0.13 -16.79 -1.42
CA ASP A 77 0.57 -15.52 -1.63
C ASP A 77 2.04 -15.67 -1.23
N PRO A 78 2.97 -15.54 -2.19
CA PRO A 78 4.39 -15.77 -1.94
C PRO A 78 5.03 -14.67 -1.07
N LEU A 79 4.37 -13.53 -0.92
CA LEU A 79 4.87 -12.40 -0.13
C LEU A 79 4.49 -12.51 1.33
N SER A 80 3.21 -12.76 1.62
CA SER A 80 2.71 -12.81 2.99
C SER A 80 2.76 -14.22 3.59
N ASN A 81 2.94 -15.26 2.77
CA ASN A 81 2.99 -16.66 3.21
C ASN A 81 1.82 -17.05 4.12
N GLY A 82 0.62 -16.64 3.76
CA GLY A 82 -0.58 -16.92 4.54
C GLY A 82 -0.75 -16.11 5.83
N ARG A 83 0.01 -15.02 6.01
CA ARG A 83 -0.08 -14.19 7.22
C ARG A 83 -0.67 -12.83 6.92
N LEU A 84 -1.50 -12.36 7.84
CA LEU A 84 -1.97 -10.97 7.88
C LEU A 84 -1.54 -10.33 9.20
N CYS A 85 -1.20 -9.05 9.15
CA CYS A 85 -0.99 -8.27 10.36
C CYS A 85 -2.33 -7.93 11.03
N PRO A 86 -2.34 -7.46 12.30
CA PRO A 86 -3.58 -7.11 13.02
C PRO A 86 -4.48 -6.12 12.27
N ARG A 87 -3.94 -5.21 11.48
CA ARG A 87 -4.73 -4.28 10.66
C ARG A 87 -5.48 -5.00 9.55
N GLY A 88 -4.83 -5.96 8.89
CA GLY A 88 -5.47 -6.76 7.84
C GLY A 88 -6.59 -7.63 8.38
N THR A 89 -6.36 -8.34 9.49
CA THR A 89 -7.37 -9.16 10.15
C THR A 89 -8.49 -8.34 10.77
N GLY A 90 -8.18 -7.16 11.29
CA GLY A 90 -9.16 -6.21 11.85
C GLY A 90 -10.02 -5.49 10.80
N GLY A 91 -9.72 -5.66 9.50
CA GLY A 91 -10.46 -5.01 8.40
C GLY A 91 -11.95 -5.33 8.36
N VAL A 92 -12.36 -6.50 8.84
CA VAL A 92 -13.78 -6.88 8.97
C VAL A 92 -14.52 -5.94 9.92
N GLY A 93 -13.91 -5.60 11.07
CA GLY A 93 -14.48 -4.64 12.01
C GLY A 93 -14.65 -3.25 11.39
N ALA A 94 -13.65 -2.77 10.66
CA ALA A 94 -13.74 -1.50 9.96
C ALA A 94 -14.81 -1.52 8.84
N HIS A 95 -15.03 -2.68 8.19
CA HIS A 95 -16.06 -2.83 7.16
C HIS A 95 -17.47 -2.68 7.74
N TYR A 96 -17.72 -3.21 8.93
CA TYR A 96 -19.01 -3.17 9.61
C TYR A 96 -19.12 -2.07 10.69
N ASP A 97 -18.18 -1.16 10.74
CA ASP A 97 -18.24 -0.04 11.66
C ASP A 97 -19.52 0.77 11.45
N LYS A 98 -20.21 1.07 12.55
CA LYS A 98 -21.48 1.80 12.52
C LYS A 98 -21.34 3.22 12.03
N GLU A 99 -20.15 3.82 12.25
CA GLU A 99 -19.83 5.18 11.82
C GLU A 99 -19.23 5.23 10.41
N ARG A 100 -19.08 4.08 9.74
CA ARG A 100 -18.61 4.03 8.36
C ARG A 100 -19.56 4.81 7.45
N LEU A 101 -19.02 5.75 6.70
CA LEU A 101 -19.77 6.50 5.70
C LEU A 101 -20.28 5.56 4.60
N LYS A 102 -21.59 5.61 4.36
CA LYS A 102 -22.28 4.79 3.33
C LYS A 102 -22.76 5.63 2.15
N SER A 103 -22.87 6.92 2.34
CA SER A 103 -23.33 7.90 1.36
C SER A 103 -22.42 9.11 1.36
N PRO A 104 -22.41 9.91 0.28
CA PRO A 104 -21.69 11.17 0.25
C PRO A 104 -22.26 12.16 1.27
N LEU A 105 -21.39 13.02 1.80
CA LEU A 105 -21.77 14.09 2.72
C LEU A 105 -21.41 15.45 2.14
N ILE A 106 -22.35 16.39 2.17
CA ILE A 106 -22.12 17.80 1.82
C ILE A 106 -22.23 18.67 3.07
N ARG A 107 -21.21 19.47 3.32
CA ARG A 107 -21.27 20.45 4.39
C ARG A 107 -22.15 21.63 3.98
N LYS A 108 -23.22 21.88 4.72
CA LYS A 108 -24.14 22.99 4.50
C LYS A 108 -23.84 24.21 5.38
N SER A 109 -22.82 24.15 6.21
CA SER A 109 -22.40 25.18 7.13
C SER A 109 -21.11 25.90 6.69
N LYS A 110 -20.67 26.90 7.44
CA LYS A 110 -19.37 27.55 7.24
C LYS A 110 -18.22 26.56 7.51
N ARG A 111 -17.05 26.85 6.94
CA ARG A 111 -15.84 26.09 7.20
C ARG A 111 -15.52 26.13 8.70
N GLY A 112 -15.26 24.95 9.29
CA GLY A 112 -15.04 24.78 10.73
C GLY A 112 -16.28 24.40 11.52
N GLU A 113 -17.49 24.47 10.93
CA GLU A 113 -18.72 23.94 11.54
C GLU A 113 -19.02 22.55 10.98
N GLU A 114 -19.34 21.60 11.87
CA GLU A 114 -19.56 20.19 11.51
C GLU A 114 -21.03 19.86 11.19
N LYS A 115 -21.65 20.65 10.32
CA LYS A 115 -23.03 20.40 9.86
C LYS A 115 -22.99 19.72 8.49
N TRP A 116 -22.95 18.41 8.50
CA TRP A 116 -22.94 17.58 7.32
C TRP A 116 -24.33 17.03 7.01
N VAL A 117 -24.68 16.98 5.74
CA VAL A 117 -25.95 16.43 5.26
C VAL A 117 -25.62 15.29 4.30
N GLU A 118 -26.26 14.15 4.52
CA GLU A 118 -26.21 13.01 3.63
C GLU A 118 -26.94 13.33 2.34
N VAL A 119 -26.33 12.98 1.21
CA VAL A 119 -26.88 13.22 -0.14
C VAL A 119 -26.70 12.00 -1.01
N THR A 120 -27.41 11.96 -2.14
CA THR A 120 -27.21 10.94 -3.16
C THR A 120 -25.89 11.14 -3.91
N TRP A 121 -25.42 10.13 -4.60
CA TRP A 121 -24.23 10.25 -5.46
C TRP A 121 -24.44 11.26 -6.60
N ASP A 122 -25.64 11.30 -7.18
CA ASP A 122 -25.97 12.24 -8.25
C ASP A 122 -25.90 13.69 -7.74
N GLU A 123 -26.51 13.98 -6.60
CA GLU A 123 -26.42 15.29 -5.96
C GLU A 123 -24.99 15.70 -5.63
N ALA A 124 -24.15 14.74 -5.16
CA ALA A 124 -22.75 15.00 -4.88
C ALA A 124 -21.97 15.32 -6.15
N PHE A 125 -22.18 14.56 -7.23
CA PHE A 125 -21.52 14.80 -8.51
C PHE A 125 -21.96 16.12 -9.15
N ASP A 126 -23.23 16.45 -9.09
CA ASP A 126 -23.74 17.75 -9.57
C ASP A 126 -23.10 18.91 -8.80
N TYR A 127 -23.04 18.80 -7.47
CA TYR A 127 -22.41 19.83 -6.64
C TYR A 127 -20.92 19.98 -6.98
N ILE A 128 -20.17 18.91 -7.11
CA ILE A 128 -18.74 18.92 -7.46
C ILE A 128 -18.55 19.56 -8.84
N THR A 129 -19.32 19.09 -9.84
CA THR A 129 -19.23 19.55 -11.23
C THR A 129 -19.53 21.05 -11.37
N GLN A 130 -20.58 21.51 -10.72
CA GLN A 130 -20.94 22.95 -10.70
C GLN A 130 -19.80 23.78 -10.09
N LYS A 131 -19.24 23.34 -8.96
CA LYS A 131 -18.14 24.06 -8.30
C LYS A 131 -16.88 24.08 -9.16
N MET A 132 -16.48 22.93 -9.70
CA MET A 132 -15.29 22.84 -10.54
C MET A 132 -15.43 23.66 -11.83
N ASN A 133 -16.59 23.60 -12.50
CA ASN A 133 -16.85 24.41 -13.69
C ASN A 133 -16.83 25.91 -13.39
N LYS A 134 -17.42 26.34 -12.27
CA LYS A 134 -17.35 27.72 -11.83
C LYS A 134 -15.91 28.17 -11.64
N ILE A 135 -15.10 27.41 -10.90
CA ILE A 135 -13.68 27.73 -10.67
C ILE A 135 -12.91 27.77 -11.99
N LYS A 136 -13.14 26.83 -12.90
CA LYS A 136 -12.51 26.80 -14.21
C LYS A 136 -12.82 28.04 -15.03
N THR A 137 -14.07 28.52 -14.98
CA THR A 137 -14.51 29.70 -15.72
C THR A 137 -13.97 31.00 -15.13
N GLU A 138 -13.89 31.09 -13.80
CA GLU A 138 -13.46 32.31 -13.09
C GLU A 138 -11.93 32.44 -13.01
N TYR A 139 -11.20 31.33 -12.85
CA TYR A 139 -9.78 31.33 -12.48
C TYR A 139 -8.90 30.45 -13.36
N GLY A 140 -9.44 29.75 -14.33
CA GLY A 140 -8.73 28.75 -15.13
C GLY A 140 -8.63 27.37 -14.46
N PRO A 141 -8.41 26.29 -15.24
CA PRO A 141 -8.32 24.93 -14.71
C PRO A 141 -7.12 24.72 -13.79
N GLU A 142 -6.03 25.46 -13.99
CA GLU A 142 -4.80 25.40 -13.20
C GLU A 142 -4.96 25.90 -11.76
N SER A 143 -6.07 26.57 -11.44
CA SER A 143 -6.39 26.99 -10.08
C SER A 143 -6.80 25.82 -9.17
N VAL A 144 -7.03 24.64 -9.74
CA VAL A 144 -7.35 23.40 -9.00
C VAL A 144 -6.13 22.49 -8.96
N ALA A 145 -5.73 22.07 -7.75
CA ALA A 145 -4.63 21.13 -7.56
C ALA A 145 -5.12 19.82 -6.95
N LEU A 146 -4.51 18.71 -7.36
CA LEU A 146 -4.77 17.38 -6.83
C LEU A 146 -3.64 16.97 -5.88
N PHE A 147 -4.01 16.62 -4.66
CA PHE A 147 -3.16 15.87 -3.74
C PHE A 147 -3.65 14.42 -3.71
N SER A 148 -2.84 13.49 -4.18
CA SER A 148 -3.22 12.09 -4.22
C SER A 148 -2.06 11.17 -3.85
N HIS A 149 -2.39 10.01 -3.28
CA HIS A 149 -1.42 9.00 -2.93
C HIS A 149 -2.01 7.59 -3.13
N GLY A 150 -1.14 6.64 -3.49
CA GLY A 150 -1.51 5.24 -3.69
C GLY A 150 -2.30 4.96 -4.97
N ILE A 151 -2.72 3.71 -5.14
CA ILE A 151 -3.40 3.22 -6.35
C ILE A 151 -4.74 3.92 -6.57
N GLY A 152 -5.50 4.18 -5.49
CA GLY A 152 -6.78 4.89 -5.58
C GLY A 152 -6.67 6.30 -6.16
N GLY A 153 -5.51 6.94 -6.00
CA GLY A 153 -5.23 8.27 -6.57
C GLY A 153 -5.11 8.29 -8.09
N THR A 154 -4.87 7.15 -8.74
CA THR A 154 -4.63 7.07 -10.20
C THR A 154 -5.82 7.59 -11.00
N PHE A 155 -7.04 7.22 -10.63
CA PHE A 155 -8.24 7.69 -11.32
C PHE A 155 -8.43 9.20 -11.17
N PHE A 156 -8.13 9.75 -10.01
CA PHE A 156 -8.18 11.20 -9.78
C PHE A 156 -7.13 11.96 -10.59
N LYS A 157 -5.96 11.37 -10.84
CA LYS A 157 -4.95 11.95 -11.74
C LYS A 157 -5.45 12.05 -13.17
N HIS A 158 -6.10 11.01 -13.67
CA HIS A 158 -6.74 11.06 -14.99
C HIS A 158 -7.85 12.12 -15.05
N MET A 159 -8.66 12.21 -14.00
CA MET A 159 -9.73 13.21 -13.90
C MET A 159 -9.18 14.64 -13.92
N ILE A 160 -8.16 14.95 -13.12
CA ILE A 160 -7.63 16.32 -13.01
C ILE A 160 -6.94 16.76 -14.31
N ARG A 161 -6.27 15.84 -15.01
CA ARG A 161 -5.68 16.09 -16.32
C ARG A 161 -6.77 16.35 -17.37
N ALA A 162 -7.83 15.54 -17.41
CA ALA A 162 -9.00 15.74 -18.27
C ALA A 162 -9.72 17.06 -17.98
N TYR A 163 -9.74 17.49 -16.72
CA TYR A 163 -10.25 18.80 -16.33
C TYR A 163 -9.42 19.96 -16.91
N GLY A 164 -8.12 19.72 -17.15
CA GLY A 164 -7.17 20.65 -17.76
C GLY A 164 -6.16 21.25 -16.78
N SER A 165 -6.09 20.74 -15.52
CA SER A 165 -5.07 21.19 -14.58
C SER A 165 -3.82 20.32 -14.65
N PRO A 166 -2.61 20.92 -14.73
CA PRO A 166 -1.33 20.22 -14.62
C PRO A 166 -0.92 19.99 -13.15
N ASN A 167 -1.64 20.58 -12.18
CA ASN A 167 -1.22 20.66 -10.80
C ASN A 167 -1.57 19.37 -10.05
N GLU A 168 -0.65 18.42 -10.00
CA GLU A 168 -0.78 17.20 -9.18
C GLU A 168 0.49 16.97 -8.34
N THR A 169 0.30 16.54 -7.10
CA THR A 169 1.39 16.15 -6.21
C THR A 169 0.94 15.09 -5.20
N ALA A 170 1.92 14.46 -4.57
CA ALA A 170 1.71 13.55 -3.45
C ALA A 170 2.20 14.21 -2.15
N PRO A 171 1.44 14.15 -1.05
CA PRO A 171 1.83 14.78 0.22
C PRO A 171 3.17 14.31 0.75
N SER A 172 3.50 13.05 0.55
CA SER A 172 4.74 12.43 1.03
C SER A 172 5.95 12.63 0.11
N PHE A 173 5.80 13.30 -1.03
CA PHE A 173 6.89 13.40 -2.01
C PHE A 173 8.12 14.07 -1.42
N ALA A 174 7.95 15.21 -0.76
CA ALA A 174 9.06 15.98 -0.19
C ALA A 174 9.77 15.28 0.99
N GLN A 175 9.06 14.44 1.74
CA GLN A 175 9.62 13.76 2.92
C GLN A 175 10.11 12.34 2.65
N CYS A 176 9.60 11.68 1.63
CA CYS A 176 9.84 10.27 1.37
C CYS A 176 10.51 10.06 0.02
N ARG A 177 9.75 10.26 -1.03
CA ARG A 177 10.12 9.84 -2.37
C ARG A 177 11.08 10.80 -3.06
N GLY A 178 10.88 12.09 -2.93
CA GLY A 178 11.69 13.10 -3.61
C GLY A 178 13.17 13.04 -3.21
N PRO A 179 13.52 13.14 -1.92
CA PRO A 179 14.91 13.02 -1.48
C PRO A 179 15.56 11.70 -1.87
N ARG A 180 14.81 10.59 -1.82
CA ARG A 180 15.29 9.27 -2.26
C ARG A 180 15.62 9.26 -3.75
N GLU A 181 14.69 9.73 -4.59
CA GLU A 181 14.87 9.74 -6.04
C GLU A 181 16.06 10.62 -6.44
N VAL A 182 16.18 11.80 -5.86
CA VAL A 182 17.34 12.67 -6.08
C VAL A 182 18.66 12.01 -5.64
N GLY A 183 18.66 11.33 -4.50
CA GLY A 183 19.83 10.59 -4.02
C GLY A 183 20.26 9.49 -5.00
N PHE A 184 19.31 8.71 -5.52
CA PHE A 184 19.61 7.69 -6.54
C PHE A 184 20.10 8.29 -7.85
N GLU A 185 19.45 9.34 -8.36
CA GLU A 185 19.83 10.02 -9.59
C GLU A 185 21.26 10.58 -9.51
N LEU A 186 21.60 11.24 -8.42
CA LEU A 186 22.95 11.79 -8.21
C LEU A 186 24.01 10.71 -8.04
N THR A 187 23.64 9.53 -7.53
CA THR A 187 24.61 8.46 -7.27
C THR A 187 24.76 7.52 -8.46
N PHE A 188 23.65 7.16 -9.12
CA PHE A 188 23.62 6.14 -10.15
C PHE A 188 23.25 6.67 -11.55
N GLY A 189 22.91 7.95 -11.67
CA GLY A 189 22.56 8.59 -12.95
C GLY A 189 21.12 8.34 -13.39
N ASP A 190 20.31 7.64 -12.60
CA ASP A 190 18.92 7.36 -12.92
C ASP A 190 18.07 7.30 -11.66
N VAL A 191 16.77 7.58 -11.83
CA VAL A 191 15.77 7.50 -10.76
C VAL A 191 15.30 6.07 -10.59
N VAL A 192 15.55 5.48 -9.45
CA VAL A 192 14.99 4.18 -9.06
C VAL A 192 13.58 4.39 -8.52
N GLY A 193 12.58 4.13 -9.34
CA GLY A 193 11.17 4.37 -9.01
C GLY A 193 10.67 3.58 -7.81
N SER A 194 11.11 2.34 -7.66
CA SER A 194 10.86 1.52 -6.48
C SER A 194 12.02 0.55 -6.34
N PRO A 195 12.77 0.59 -5.23
CA PRO A 195 13.87 -0.35 -5.03
C PRO A 195 13.31 -1.77 -5.00
N GLU A 196 14.07 -2.71 -5.54
CA GLU A 196 13.84 -4.13 -5.33
C GLU A 196 13.75 -4.46 -3.83
N ARG A 197 13.10 -5.56 -3.52
CA ARG A 197 13.05 -6.02 -2.13
C ARG A 197 14.46 -6.30 -1.66
N THR A 198 14.77 -5.74 -0.50
CA THR A 198 16.02 -6.04 0.21
C THR A 198 16.06 -7.50 0.59
N ASP A 199 17.17 -8.19 0.35
CA ASP A 199 17.39 -9.56 0.79
C ASP A 199 17.77 -9.61 2.28
N ILE A 200 16.76 -9.40 3.13
CA ILE A 200 16.94 -9.34 4.59
C ILE A 200 17.25 -10.74 5.14
N GLU A 201 16.62 -11.78 4.61
CA GLU A 201 16.72 -13.16 5.11
C GLU A 201 18.16 -13.70 5.06
N ASN A 202 18.90 -13.38 3.98
CA ASN A 202 20.26 -13.88 3.76
C ASN A 202 21.34 -12.87 4.19
N ALA A 203 20.95 -11.69 4.68
CA ALA A 203 21.89 -10.68 5.12
C ALA A 203 22.67 -11.12 6.38
N LYS A 204 23.99 -10.93 6.38
CA LYS A 204 24.83 -11.14 7.56
C LYS A 204 24.88 -9.93 8.50
N CYS A 205 24.62 -8.76 7.97
CA CYS A 205 24.53 -7.51 8.71
C CYS A 205 23.32 -6.71 8.21
N ILE A 206 22.48 -6.28 9.13
CA ILE A 206 21.26 -5.50 8.85
C ILE A 206 21.36 -4.20 9.62
N VAL A 207 21.25 -3.08 8.89
CA VAL A 207 21.19 -1.74 9.47
C VAL A 207 19.79 -1.19 9.26
N LEU A 208 19.09 -0.89 10.34
CA LEU A 208 17.76 -0.29 10.33
C LEU A 208 17.89 1.16 10.82
N ILE A 209 17.53 2.12 9.96
CA ILE A 209 17.55 3.55 10.29
C ILE A 209 16.13 4.07 10.22
N GLY A 210 15.55 4.46 11.36
CA GLY A 210 14.17 4.93 11.47
C GLY A 210 13.13 3.92 10.99
N SER A 211 13.45 2.62 11.03
CA SER A 211 12.58 1.54 10.55
C SER A 211 12.07 0.69 11.70
N HIS A 212 10.75 0.55 11.80
CA HIS A 212 10.07 -0.17 12.89
C HIS A 212 9.57 -1.55 12.46
N LEU A 213 10.47 -2.41 12.01
CA LEU A 213 10.13 -3.80 11.73
C LEU A 213 9.68 -4.51 13.01
N GLY A 214 8.60 -5.30 12.91
CA GLY A 214 8.01 -6.03 14.02
C GLY A 214 6.85 -5.32 14.73
N GLU A 215 6.47 -4.15 14.30
CA GLU A 215 5.36 -3.38 14.88
C GLU A 215 4.27 -3.10 13.85
N ASN A 216 3.20 -3.86 13.90
CA ASN A 216 1.91 -3.74 13.18
C ASN A 216 1.94 -3.44 11.67
N MET A 217 3.07 -3.47 10.99
CA MET A 217 3.19 -3.29 9.54
C MET A 217 4.42 -4.03 8.99
N HIS A 218 4.62 -4.00 7.68
CA HIS A 218 5.72 -4.69 7.01
C HIS A 218 5.72 -6.21 7.22
N ASN A 219 4.55 -6.83 7.20
CA ASN A 219 4.36 -8.26 7.49
C ASN A 219 5.37 -9.17 6.78
N THR A 220 5.67 -8.91 5.52
CA THR A 220 6.63 -9.71 4.75
C THR A 220 8.06 -9.52 5.26
N GLN A 221 8.51 -8.27 5.42
CA GLN A 221 9.86 -7.97 5.92
C GLN A 221 10.09 -8.46 7.35
N VAL A 222 9.04 -8.48 8.19
CA VAL A 222 9.12 -9.04 9.54
C VAL A 222 9.45 -10.54 9.52
N GLN A 223 8.89 -11.28 8.56
CA GLN A 223 9.19 -12.71 8.41
C GLN A 223 10.65 -12.92 8.02
N GLU A 224 11.15 -12.16 7.05
CA GLU A 224 12.55 -12.19 6.62
C GLU A 224 13.49 -11.76 7.73
N PHE A 225 13.13 -10.71 8.47
CA PHE A 225 13.88 -10.24 9.63
C PHE A 225 13.97 -11.30 10.73
N SER A 226 12.85 -12.00 11.02
CA SER A 226 12.86 -13.10 11.99
C SER A 226 13.84 -14.21 11.60
N LYS A 227 13.87 -14.60 10.33
CA LYS A 227 14.80 -15.57 9.80
C LYS A 227 16.25 -15.09 9.88
N ALA A 228 16.51 -13.81 9.57
CA ALA A 228 17.83 -13.24 9.72
C ALA A 228 18.33 -13.27 11.19
N VAL A 229 17.43 -13.00 12.14
CA VAL A 229 17.72 -13.15 13.57
C VAL A 229 18.05 -14.59 13.93
N GLU A 230 17.28 -15.56 13.44
CA GLU A 230 17.54 -16.99 13.62
C GLU A 230 18.90 -17.41 13.01
N ASN A 231 19.27 -16.81 11.88
CA ASN A 231 20.55 -17.01 11.20
C ASN A 231 21.71 -16.22 11.82
N HIS A 232 21.51 -15.60 12.99
CA HIS A 232 22.54 -14.85 13.73
C HIS A 232 23.10 -13.63 12.98
N ALA A 233 22.32 -12.98 12.14
CA ALA A 233 22.69 -11.71 11.50
C ALA A 233 23.06 -10.64 12.55
N SER A 234 24.09 -9.87 12.30
CA SER A 234 24.41 -8.68 13.12
C SER A 234 23.41 -7.57 12.85
N ILE A 235 22.65 -7.15 13.84
CA ILE A 235 21.62 -6.13 13.69
C ILE A 235 22.08 -4.84 14.36
N ILE A 236 22.02 -3.76 13.60
CA ILE A 236 22.29 -2.39 14.05
C ILE A 236 20.99 -1.60 13.88
N VAL A 237 20.53 -0.97 14.94
CA VAL A 237 19.32 -0.13 14.89
C VAL A 237 19.68 1.29 15.28
N VAL A 238 19.37 2.22 14.37
CA VAL A 238 19.50 3.66 14.57
C VAL A 238 18.08 4.23 14.62
N ASP A 239 17.63 4.57 15.82
CA ASP A 239 16.25 5.03 16.03
C ASP A 239 16.20 5.86 17.32
N PRO A 240 15.48 6.98 17.37
CA PRO A 240 15.28 7.72 18.61
C PRO A 240 14.48 6.92 19.65
N ARG A 241 13.73 5.91 19.22
CA ARG A 241 12.89 5.05 20.05
C ARG A 241 13.45 3.64 20.12
N PHE A 242 13.49 3.07 21.32
CA PHE A 242 13.83 1.65 21.51
C PHE A 242 12.67 0.76 21.02
N SER A 243 12.72 0.40 19.74
CA SER A 243 11.68 -0.37 19.04
C SER A 243 11.80 -1.88 19.27
N VAL A 244 10.82 -2.66 18.80
CA VAL A 244 10.90 -4.13 18.79
C VAL A 244 12.14 -4.62 18.06
N ALA A 245 12.49 -4.02 16.92
CA ALA A 245 13.73 -4.35 16.21
C ALA A 245 14.97 -4.01 17.03
N ALA A 246 14.97 -2.89 17.77
CA ALA A 246 16.07 -2.51 18.66
C ALA A 246 16.30 -3.53 19.77
N SER A 247 15.26 -4.22 20.26
CA SER A 247 15.40 -5.30 21.25
C SER A 247 16.18 -6.52 20.74
N LYS A 248 16.39 -6.63 19.43
CA LYS A 248 17.16 -7.69 18.77
C LYS A 248 18.51 -7.20 18.25
N ALA A 249 18.81 -5.90 18.44
CA ALA A 249 20.00 -5.29 17.91
C ALA A 249 21.25 -5.67 18.73
N LYS A 250 22.35 -5.96 18.05
CA LYS A 250 23.68 -6.01 18.65
C LYS A 250 24.17 -4.61 19.05
N TYR A 251 23.81 -3.60 18.23
CA TYR A 251 24.09 -2.21 18.53
C TYR A 251 22.82 -1.38 18.34
N TYR A 252 22.44 -0.66 19.37
CA TYR A 252 21.37 0.33 19.33
C TYR A 252 21.96 1.73 19.49
N LEU A 253 21.67 2.59 18.53
CA LEU A 253 22.15 3.97 18.48
C LEU A 253 20.95 4.91 18.61
N PRO A 254 20.68 5.48 19.80
CA PRO A 254 19.61 6.44 20.00
C PRO A 254 19.97 7.78 19.34
N ILE A 255 19.54 7.96 18.11
CA ILE A 255 19.87 9.15 17.31
C ILE A 255 18.94 10.31 17.64
N LYS A 256 19.49 11.53 17.65
CA LYS A 256 18.67 12.74 17.67
C LYS A 256 18.00 12.91 16.29
N PRO A 257 16.65 13.04 16.22
CA PRO A 257 15.97 13.26 14.95
C PRO A 257 16.59 14.41 14.14
N GLY A 258 16.76 14.19 12.83
CA GLY A 258 17.37 15.16 11.92
C GLY A 258 18.89 15.17 11.89
N THR A 259 19.58 14.23 12.57
CA THR A 259 21.04 14.12 12.55
C THR A 259 21.56 12.86 11.83
N ASP A 260 20.72 12.17 11.08
CA ASP A 260 21.04 10.93 10.35
C ASP A 260 22.19 11.14 9.37
N ILE A 261 22.20 12.27 8.66
CA ILE A 261 23.28 12.61 7.72
C ILE A 261 24.63 12.69 8.42
N ALA A 262 24.69 13.26 9.62
CA ALA A 262 25.95 13.36 10.38
C ALA A 262 26.52 11.97 10.73
N LEU A 263 25.64 11.04 11.12
CA LEU A 263 26.04 9.66 11.39
C LEU A 263 26.53 8.95 10.13
N LEU A 264 25.79 9.09 9.02
CA LEU A 264 26.19 8.48 7.74
C LEU A 264 27.52 9.02 7.22
N LEU A 265 27.76 10.32 7.31
CA LEU A 265 29.05 10.94 6.95
C LEU A 265 30.19 10.45 7.86
N ALA A 266 29.91 10.26 9.15
CA ALA A 266 30.93 9.70 10.05
C ALA A 266 31.32 8.27 9.67
N TRP A 267 30.32 7.42 9.34
CA TRP A 267 30.58 6.06 8.85
C TRP A 267 31.37 6.08 7.53
N MET A 268 30.96 6.91 6.58
CA MET A 268 31.69 7.07 5.32
C MET A 268 33.15 7.52 5.55
N SER A 269 33.35 8.45 6.46
CA SER A 269 34.72 8.92 6.82
C SER A 269 35.60 7.78 7.34
N VAL A 270 35.06 6.93 8.22
CA VAL A 270 35.78 5.76 8.73
C VAL A 270 36.12 4.78 7.61
N ILE A 271 35.09 4.42 6.81
CA ILE A 271 35.24 3.45 5.69
C ILE A 271 36.33 3.91 4.72
N VAL A 272 36.34 5.19 4.34
CA VAL A 272 37.28 5.74 3.37
C VAL A 272 38.71 5.85 3.97
N ASN A 273 38.84 6.43 5.16
CA ASN A 273 40.14 6.67 5.77
C ASN A 273 40.85 5.37 6.20
N GLU A 274 40.08 4.38 6.65
CA GLU A 274 40.61 3.08 7.06
C GLU A 274 40.63 2.05 5.91
N LYS A 275 40.23 2.48 4.68
CA LYS A 275 40.24 1.64 3.47
C LYS A 275 39.41 0.34 3.64
N LEU A 276 38.26 0.44 4.26
CA LEU A 276 37.34 -0.68 4.51
C LEU A 276 36.38 -0.97 3.34
N TYR A 277 36.70 -0.52 2.16
CA TYR A 277 35.94 -0.72 0.93
C TYR A 277 36.65 -1.72 0.01
N ASP A 278 35.89 -2.41 -0.82
CA ASP A 278 36.39 -3.23 -1.92
C ASP A 278 36.95 -2.29 -3.03
N ALA A 279 38.17 -2.53 -3.49
CA ALA A 279 38.87 -1.73 -4.48
C ALA A 279 38.64 -2.25 -5.91
#